data_8ed513acd169b34ed5841f6a5a7fb0bb
#
_entry.id   8ed513acd169b34ed5841f6a5a7fb0bb
#
_cell.length_a   1.000
_cell.length_b   1.000
_cell.length_c   1.000
_cell.angle_alpha   90.00
_cell.angle_beta   90.00
_cell.angle_gamma   90.00
#
_symmetry.space_group_name_H-M   'P 1'
#
loop_
_entity.id
_entity.type
_entity.pdbx_description
1 polymer ?
#
loop_
_entity_poly.entity_id
_entity_poly.type
_entity_poly.pdbx_seq_one_letter_code
_entity_poly.pdbx_strand_id
1 'polypeptide(L)'
;MRNKRAWFAFPYVIWMALFVVIPIVIMAVYAFTVTDPVTNAALPTLDNFTGMGSYLPIFLRSFRLAVVATLVCLLIGYPLSYWMAKEGPRFQRLAMALIMLPMWMNFLLRTYSWMSILENNGLLNQLFRAIGLLNLLGVDHIQMIGTPGAVVLGMVYNYLPF
;
A
#
# COMPACT_ATOMS: atom_id res chain seq x y z
N MET A 1 -1.81 -34.59 -27.44
CA MET A 1 -2.84 -33.58 -27.08
C MET A 1 -2.29 -32.39 -26.23
N ARG A 2 -1.01 -32.42 -25.82
CA ARG A 2 -0.40 -31.41 -24.93
C ARG A 2 -0.08 -30.06 -25.63
N ASN A 3 0.16 -30.05 -26.93
CA ASN A 3 0.57 -28.84 -27.66
C ASN A 3 -0.57 -27.88 -28.02
N LYS A 4 -1.82 -28.34 -28.11
CA LYS A 4 -2.96 -27.46 -28.44
C LYS A 4 -3.29 -26.50 -27.30
N ARG A 5 -3.10 -26.91 -26.03
CA ARG A 5 -3.33 -26.03 -24.87
C ARG A 5 -2.29 -24.93 -24.73
N ALA A 6 -1.04 -25.18 -25.18
CA ALA A 6 0.01 -24.18 -25.18
C ALA A 6 -0.27 -23.01 -26.14
N TRP A 7 -0.97 -23.26 -27.26
CA TRP A 7 -1.37 -22.24 -28.21
C TRP A 7 -2.34 -21.20 -27.59
N PHE A 8 -3.27 -21.66 -26.76
CA PHE A 8 -4.19 -20.72 -26.07
C PHE A 8 -3.50 -19.84 -25.03
N ALA A 9 -2.35 -20.24 -24.53
CA ALA A 9 -1.54 -19.43 -23.62
C ALA A 9 -0.64 -18.38 -24.35
N PHE A 10 -0.47 -18.52 -25.67
CA PHE A 10 0.43 -17.68 -26.46
C PHE A 10 0.11 -16.16 -26.37
N PRO A 11 -1.15 -15.70 -26.49
CA PRO A 11 -1.47 -14.28 -26.33
C PRO A 11 -1.12 -13.75 -24.94
N TYR A 12 -1.33 -14.57 -23.90
CA TYR A 12 -0.95 -14.21 -22.52
C TYR A 12 0.56 -14.10 -22.35
N VAL A 13 1.34 -15.02 -22.93
CA VAL A 13 2.81 -14.99 -22.87
C VAL A 13 3.35 -13.75 -23.58
N ILE A 14 2.79 -13.38 -24.74
CA ILE A 14 3.18 -12.16 -25.45
C ILE A 14 2.88 -10.93 -24.58
N TRP A 15 1.69 -10.86 -24.00
CA TRP A 15 1.31 -9.78 -23.10
C TRP A 15 2.28 -9.66 -21.91
N MET A 16 2.57 -10.76 -21.24
CA MET A 16 3.51 -10.80 -20.14
C MET A 16 4.93 -10.39 -20.56
N ALA A 17 5.40 -10.86 -21.71
CA ALA A 17 6.72 -10.47 -22.22
C ALA A 17 6.77 -8.95 -22.50
N LEU A 18 5.75 -8.39 -23.12
CA LEU A 18 5.72 -7.00 -23.54
C LEU A 18 5.53 -6.03 -22.36
N PHE A 19 4.66 -6.36 -21.42
CA PHE A 19 4.30 -5.43 -20.33
C PHE A 19 4.99 -5.71 -18.98
N VAL A 20 5.63 -6.87 -18.83
CA VAL A 20 6.35 -7.20 -17.59
C VAL A 20 7.84 -7.38 -17.87
N VAL A 21 8.22 -8.24 -18.81
CA VAL A 21 9.66 -8.57 -19.03
C VAL A 21 10.39 -7.37 -19.63
N ILE A 22 9.84 -6.73 -20.66
CA ILE A 22 10.51 -5.59 -21.31
C ILE A 22 10.75 -4.43 -20.32
N PRO A 23 9.76 -3.94 -19.54
CA PRO A 23 10.02 -2.90 -18.54
C PRO A 23 11.06 -3.30 -17.48
N ILE A 24 11.07 -4.56 -17.05
CA ILE A 24 12.08 -5.04 -16.09
C ILE A 24 13.49 -5.01 -16.72
N VAL A 25 13.61 -5.44 -17.98
CA VAL A 25 14.91 -5.41 -18.71
C VAL A 25 15.35 -3.95 -18.89
N ILE A 26 14.45 -3.05 -19.31
CA ILE A 26 14.75 -1.63 -19.46
C ILE A 26 15.23 -1.04 -18.11
N MET A 27 14.53 -1.33 -17.03
CA MET A 27 14.90 -0.88 -15.68
C MET A 27 16.28 -1.43 -15.28
N ALA A 28 16.56 -2.69 -15.56
CA ALA A 28 17.88 -3.28 -15.31
C ALA A 28 18.98 -2.58 -16.13
N VAL A 29 18.73 -2.31 -17.41
CA VAL A 29 19.68 -1.57 -18.26
C VAL A 29 19.95 -0.19 -17.67
N TYR A 30 18.91 0.58 -17.32
CA TYR A 30 19.10 1.89 -16.71
C TYR A 30 19.79 1.84 -15.33
N ALA A 31 19.61 0.77 -14.57
CA ALA A 31 20.31 0.62 -13.29
C ALA A 31 21.83 0.52 -13.46
N PHE A 32 22.30 -0.07 -14.57
CA PHE A 32 23.72 -0.29 -14.85
C PHE A 32 24.29 0.68 -15.90
N THR A 33 23.55 1.70 -16.30
CA THR A 33 24.01 2.68 -17.29
C THR A 33 23.74 4.11 -16.81
N VAL A 34 24.64 5.03 -17.21
CA VAL A 34 24.44 6.47 -17.12
C VAL A 34 24.55 7.06 -18.51
N THR A 35 23.66 7.96 -18.87
CA THR A 35 23.72 8.67 -20.14
C THR A 35 24.69 9.84 -20.02
N ASP A 36 25.73 9.85 -20.84
CA ASP A 36 26.66 10.98 -20.96
C ASP A 36 25.90 12.18 -21.54
N PRO A 37 25.88 13.33 -20.85
CA PRO A 37 25.13 14.52 -21.31
C PRO A 37 25.71 15.15 -22.59
N VAL A 38 26.94 14.82 -22.96
CA VAL A 38 27.61 15.38 -24.15
C VAL A 38 27.42 14.48 -25.37
N THR A 39 27.58 13.17 -25.21
CA THR A 39 27.56 12.20 -26.34
C THR A 39 26.22 11.49 -26.46
N ASN A 40 25.31 11.61 -25.49
CA ASN A 40 24.08 10.82 -25.37
C ASN A 40 24.31 9.29 -25.41
N ALA A 41 25.55 8.84 -25.17
CA ALA A 41 25.88 7.44 -25.13
C ALA A 41 25.56 6.85 -23.76
N ALA A 42 25.01 5.64 -23.74
CA ALA A 42 24.81 4.88 -22.50
C ALA A 42 26.13 4.23 -22.09
N LEU A 43 26.74 4.72 -21.04
CA LEU A 43 27.99 4.17 -20.49
C LEU A 43 27.66 3.24 -19.31
N PRO A 44 28.26 2.02 -19.28
CA PRO A 44 28.08 1.13 -18.15
C PRO A 44 28.70 1.72 -16.89
N THR A 45 27.95 1.75 -15.78
CA THR A 45 28.41 2.29 -14.49
C THR A 45 27.74 1.60 -13.32
N LEU A 46 28.39 1.65 -12.16
CA LEU A 46 27.82 1.26 -10.87
C LEU A 46 27.51 2.47 -9.99
N ASP A 47 27.68 3.68 -10.49
CA ASP A 47 27.49 4.91 -9.71
C ASP A 47 26.05 5.07 -9.19
N ASN A 48 25.07 4.53 -9.93
CA ASN A 48 23.69 4.50 -9.48
C ASN A 48 23.51 3.76 -8.14
N PHE A 49 24.42 2.84 -7.81
CA PHE A 49 24.40 2.08 -6.56
C PHE A 49 25.23 2.71 -5.45
N THR A 50 26.22 3.56 -5.76
CA THR A 50 27.07 4.19 -4.75
C THR A 50 26.30 5.21 -3.91
N GLY A 51 25.28 5.87 -4.50
CA GLY A 51 24.37 6.81 -3.83
C GLY A 51 23.29 6.16 -2.96
N MET A 52 23.16 4.84 -2.95
CA MET A 52 22.07 4.13 -2.23
C MET A 52 22.12 4.35 -0.72
N GLY A 53 23.28 4.66 -0.13
CA GLY A 53 23.43 4.96 1.28
C GLY A 53 22.58 6.13 1.77
N SER A 54 22.35 7.12 0.93
CA SER A 54 21.47 8.26 1.24
C SER A 54 20.00 7.91 1.34
N TYR A 55 19.56 6.80 0.70
CA TYR A 55 18.18 6.30 0.77
C TYR A 55 17.92 5.33 1.92
N LEU A 56 18.99 4.87 2.61
CA LEU A 56 18.88 3.91 3.71
C LEU A 56 17.93 4.37 4.83
N PRO A 57 17.95 5.64 5.29
CA PRO A 57 17.01 6.11 6.31
C PRO A 57 15.56 6.03 5.85
N ILE A 58 15.29 6.33 4.58
CA ILE A 58 13.95 6.26 4.00
C ILE A 58 13.48 4.80 3.97
N PHE A 59 14.38 3.89 3.57
CA PHE A 59 14.09 2.45 3.52
C PHE A 59 13.78 1.88 4.91
N LEU A 60 14.59 2.23 5.91
CA LEU A 60 14.38 1.80 7.29
C LEU A 60 13.08 2.35 7.86
N ARG A 61 12.74 3.62 7.56
CA ARG A 61 11.47 4.21 7.97
C ARG A 61 10.28 3.47 7.35
N SER A 62 10.34 3.17 6.06
CA SER A 62 9.29 2.43 5.35
C SER A 62 9.14 1.01 5.91
N PHE A 63 10.25 0.33 6.17
CA PHE A 63 10.25 -1.00 6.77
C PHE A 63 9.63 -1.00 8.18
N ARG A 64 9.98 -0.02 9.01
CA ARG A 64 9.38 0.14 10.35
C ARG A 64 7.87 0.34 10.26
N LEU A 65 7.38 1.20 9.35
CA LEU A 65 5.95 1.43 9.16
C LEU A 65 5.24 0.16 8.68
N ALA A 66 5.85 -0.60 7.78
CA ALA A 66 5.31 -1.87 7.29
C ALA A 66 5.18 -2.90 8.42
N VAL A 67 6.22 -3.05 9.26
CA VAL A 67 6.19 -3.96 10.43
C VAL A 67 5.07 -3.57 11.40
N VAL A 68 4.96 -2.27 11.73
CA VAL A 68 3.89 -1.79 12.62
C VAL A 68 2.52 -2.06 12.03
N ALA A 69 2.30 -1.76 10.74
CA ALA A 69 1.03 -2.02 10.08
C ALA A 69 0.68 -3.51 10.06
N THR A 70 1.66 -4.38 9.80
CA THR A 70 1.48 -5.85 9.82
C THR A 70 1.09 -6.35 11.21
N LEU A 71 1.75 -5.87 12.25
CA LEU A 71 1.41 -6.24 13.64
C LEU A 71 -0.01 -5.80 14.00
N VAL A 72 -0.41 -4.59 13.62
CA VAL A 72 -1.78 -4.09 13.84
C VAL A 72 -2.79 -4.94 13.06
N CYS A 73 -2.50 -5.26 11.78
CA CYS A 73 -3.36 -6.15 10.99
C CYS A 73 -3.52 -7.52 11.63
N LEU A 74 -2.45 -8.12 12.17
CA LEU A 74 -2.50 -9.41 12.86
C LEU A 74 -3.32 -9.33 14.15
N LEU A 75 -3.11 -8.27 14.94
CA LEU A 75 -3.84 -8.07 16.20
C LEU A 75 -5.35 -7.89 16.00
N ILE A 76 -5.77 -7.29 14.91
CA ILE A 76 -7.19 -7.09 14.58
C ILE A 76 -7.71 -8.27 13.76
N GLY A 77 -6.99 -8.71 12.75
CA GLY A 77 -7.41 -9.73 11.80
C GLY A 77 -7.55 -11.12 12.43
N TYR A 78 -6.61 -11.50 13.32
CA TYR A 78 -6.66 -12.80 13.96
C TYR A 78 -7.92 -13.01 14.82
N PRO A 79 -8.26 -12.13 15.81
CA PRO A 79 -9.48 -12.32 16.57
C PRO A 79 -10.75 -12.21 15.72
N LEU A 80 -10.73 -11.33 14.70
CA LEU A 80 -11.87 -11.18 13.79
C LEU A 80 -12.11 -12.46 12.97
N SER A 81 -11.07 -13.03 12.36
CA SER A 81 -11.15 -14.28 11.60
C SER A 81 -11.49 -15.47 12.48
N TYR A 82 -10.94 -15.52 13.70
CA TYR A 82 -11.29 -16.56 14.67
C TYR A 82 -12.77 -16.51 15.07
N TRP A 83 -13.30 -15.32 15.32
CA TRP A 83 -14.73 -15.15 15.61
C TRP A 83 -15.60 -15.55 14.41
N MET A 84 -15.24 -15.06 13.21
CA MET A 84 -15.95 -15.42 11.98
C MET A 84 -15.95 -16.92 11.71
N ALA A 85 -14.86 -17.64 12.02
CA ALA A 85 -14.75 -19.08 11.83
C ALA A 85 -15.70 -19.89 12.72
N LYS A 86 -16.15 -19.32 13.85
CA LYS A 86 -17.11 -19.96 14.77
C LYS A 86 -18.56 -19.74 14.37
N GLU A 87 -18.82 -18.78 13.52
CA GLU A 87 -20.16 -18.45 13.06
C GLU A 87 -20.63 -19.36 11.90
N GLY A 88 -21.91 -19.35 11.63
CA GLY A 88 -22.50 -20.18 10.58
C GLY A 88 -22.08 -19.76 9.15
N PRO A 89 -22.19 -20.66 8.15
CA PRO A 89 -21.72 -20.41 6.77
C PRO A 89 -22.36 -19.21 6.07
N ARG A 90 -23.56 -18.82 6.50
CA ARG A 90 -24.26 -17.64 5.96
C ARG A 90 -23.59 -16.35 6.43
N PHE A 91 -23.27 -16.29 7.71
CA PHE A 91 -22.58 -15.15 8.30
C PHE A 91 -21.17 -15.01 7.74
N GLN A 92 -20.41 -16.12 7.63
CA GLN A 92 -19.05 -16.11 7.04
C GLN A 92 -19.05 -15.52 5.62
N ARG A 93 -19.98 -15.93 4.76
CA ARG A 93 -20.09 -15.40 3.40
C ARG A 93 -20.41 -13.90 3.37
N LEU A 94 -21.35 -13.47 4.20
CA LEU A 94 -21.72 -12.06 4.30
C LEU A 94 -20.57 -11.21 4.84
N ALA A 95 -19.92 -11.66 5.91
CA ALA A 95 -18.78 -10.95 6.51
C ALA A 95 -17.61 -10.83 5.55
N MET A 96 -17.23 -11.91 4.84
CA MET A 96 -16.21 -11.87 3.79
C MET A 96 -16.56 -10.88 2.67
N ALA A 97 -17.81 -10.90 2.20
CA ALA A 97 -18.25 -9.96 1.17
C ALA A 97 -18.15 -8.49 1.66
N LEU A 98 -18.55 -8.21 2.89
CA LEU A 98 -18.48 -6.86 3.47
C LEU A 98 -17.03 -6.38 3.68
N ILE A 99 -16.13 -7.27 4.12
CA ILE A 99 -14.70 -6.96 4.30
C ILE A 99 -14.03 -6.68 2.96
N MET A 100 -14.41 -7.40 1.89
CA MET A 100 -13.85 -7.21 0.56
C MET A 100 -14.46 -6.04 -0.21
N LEU A 101 -15.66 -5.60 0.15
CA LEU A 101 -16.38 -4.53 -0.56
C LEU A 101 -15.57 -3.24 -0.70
N PRO A 102 -14.87 -2.73 0.34
CA PRO A 102 -14.02 -1.55 0.20
C PRO A 102 -12.89 -1.69 -0.81
N MET A 103 -12.43 -2.91 -1.10
CA MET A 103 -11.34 -3.14 -2.07
C MET A 103 -11.77 -2.86 -3.52
N TRP A 104 -13.07 -2.98 -3.81
CA TRP A 104 -13.62 -2.69 -5.14
C TRP A 104 -13.74 -1.19 -5.41
N MET A 105 -13.63 -0.37 -4.38
CA MET A 105 -13.60 1.08 -4.55
C MET A 105 -12.25 1.52 -5.12
N ASN A 106 -12.29 2.58 -5.93
CA ASN A 106 -11.09 3.21 -6.47
C ASN A 106 -10.16 3.66 -5.34
N PHE A 107 -8.87 3.33 -5.45
CA PHE A 107 -7.85 3.66 -4.45
C PHE A 107 -7.76 5.16 -4.15
N LEU A 108 -7.85 6.01 -5.19
CA LEU A 108 -7.80 7.46 -5.03
C LEU A 108 -8.99 7.99 -4.22
N LEU A 109 -10.21 7.51 -4.51
CA LEU A 109 -11.40 7.91 -3.76
C LEU A 109 -11.27 7.53 -2.28
N ARG A 110 -10.76 6.34 -1.97
CA ARG A 110 -10.49 5.92 -0.59
C ARG A 110 -9.48 6.82 0.10
N THR A 111 -8.39 7.13 -0.59
CA THR A 111 -7.33 7.98 -0.04
C THR A 111 -7.85 9.39 0.26
N TYR A 112 -8.58 9.99 -0.67
CA TYR A 112 -9.20 11.31 -0.45
C TYR A 112 -10.23 11.29 0.69
N SER A 113 -11.03 10.23 0.80
CA SER A 113 -11.98 10.07 1.91
C SER A 113 -11.25 10.03 3.26
N TRP A 114 -10.15 9.28 3.36
CA TRP A 114 -9.32 9.26 4.56
C TRP A 114 -8.69 10.62 4.86
N MET A 115 -8.20 11.32 3.84
CA MET A 115 -7.67 12.68 4.01
C MET A 115 -8.73 13.62 4.58
N SER A 116 -9.94 13.62 4.03
CA SER A 116 -11.05 14.45 4.54
C SER A 116 -11.49 14.10 5.97
N ILE A 117 -11.42 12.83 6.35
CA ILE A 117 -11.73 12.39 7.73
C ILE A 117 -10.67 12.84 8.72
N LEU A 118 -9.38 12.76 8.31
CA LEU A 118 -8.22 13.06 9.16
C LEU A 118 -7.81 14.53 9.15
N GLU A 119 -8.45 15.37 8.35
CA GLU A 119 -8.16 16.80 8.26
C GLU A 119 -8.37 17.51 9.60
N ASN A 120 -7.72 18.67 9.79
CA ASN A 120 -7.82 19.44 11.05
C ASN A 120 -9.27 19.80 11.43
N ASN A 121 -10.11 20.08 10.42
CA ASN A 121 -11.56 20.28 10.58
C ASN A 121 -12.38 19.05 10.14
N GLY A 122 -11.73 17.90 9.95
CA GLY A 122 -12.35 16.66 9.51
C GLY A 122 -13.23 16.02 10.57
N LEU A 123 -13.97 15.00 10.14
CA LEU A 123 -14.95 14.31 10.99
C LEU A 123 -14.36 13.78 12.30
N LEU A 124 -13.11 13.30 12.27
CA LEU A 124 -12.48 12.72 13.46
C LEU A 124 -12.17 13.80 14.51
N ASN A 125 -11.62 14.95 14.09
CA ASN A 125 -11.41 16.08 15.00
C ASN A 125 -12.73 16.68 15.52
N GLN A 126 -13.77 16.73 14.69
CA GLN A 126 -15.11 17.13 15.14
C GLN A 126 -15.67 16.19 16.20
N LEU A 127 -15.51 14.87 15.99
CA LEU A 127 -15.90 13.87 16.99
C LEU A 127 -15.12 14.04 18.30
N PHE A 128 -13.80 14.21 18.23
CA PHE A 128 -12.96 14.43 19.42
C PHE A 128 -13.32 15.72 20.17
N ARG A 129 -13.73 16.76 19.44
CA ARG A 129 -14.26 17.98 20.04
C ARG A 129 -15.60 17.75 20.73
N ALA A 130 -16.51 17.03 20.10
CA ALA A 130 -17.85 16.74 20.64
C ALA A 130 -17.80 15.92 21.94
N ILE A 131 -16.85 14.95 22.05
CA ILE A 131 -16.67 14.16 23.28
C ILE A 131 -15.79 14.86 24.32
N GLY A 132 -15.33 16.10 24.06
CA GLY A 132 -14.52 16.87 24.99
C GLY A 132 -13.05 16.46 25.09
N LEU A 133 -12.58 15.53 24.24
CA LEU A 133 -11.20 15.03 24.27
C LEU A 133 -10.19 16.13 23.93
N LEU A 134 -10.49 17.00 22.97
CA LEU A 134 -9.62 18.11 22.60
C LEU A 134 -9.49 19.13 23.75
N ASN A 135 -10.57 19.39 24.46
CA ASN A 135 -10.56 20.29 25.63
C ASN A 135 -9.72 19.70 26.76
N LEU A 136 -9.77 18.37 26.97
CA LEU A 136 -8.96 17.67 27.97
C LEU A 136 -7.47 17.73 27.64
N LEU A 137 -7.12 17.69 26.35
CA LEU A 137 -5.72 17.76 25.87
C LEU A 137 -5.22 19.20 25.71
N GLY A 138 -6.11 20.21 25.83
CA GLY A 138 -5.74 21.63 25.67
C GLY A 138 -5.35 22.01 24.26
N VAL A 139 -5.86 21.30 23.24
CA VAL A 139 -5.54 21.55 21.81
C VAL A 139 -6.82 21.79 21.02
N ASP A 140 -6.75 22.65 20.01
CA ASP A 140 -7.87 22.95 19.13
C ASP A 140 -8.16 21.81 18.13
N HIS A 141 -7.13 21.10 17.71
CA HIS A 141 -7.20 19.96 16.79
C HIS A 141 -5.97 19.06 16.94
N ILE A 142 -6.10 17.81 16.53
CA ILE A 142 -4.99 16.86 16.41
C ILE A 142 -4.57 16.81 14.95
N GLN A 143 -3.33 17.18 14.65
CA GLN A 143 -2.79 17.04 13.31
C GLN A 143 -2.51 15.57 13.02
N MET A 144 -3.31 14.96 12.15
CA MET A 144 -3.20 13.55 11.78
C MET A 144 -2.60 13.38 10.39
N ILE A 145 -2.92 14.26 9.42
CA ILE A 145 -2.38 14.22 8.06
C ILE A 145 -0.86 14.42 8.08
N GLY A 146 -0.15 13.66 7.26
CA GLY A 146 1.31 13.70 7.15
C GLY A 146 2.04 12.97 8.29
N THR A 147 1.32 12.33 9.19
CA THR A 147 1.93 11.59 10.30
C THR A 147 2.15 10.11 9.98
N PRO A 148 3.14 9.45 10.62
CA PRO A 148 3.33 8.01 10.52
C PRO A 148 2.07 7.21 10.90
N GLY A 149 1.29 7.71 11.86
CA GLY A 149 0.04 7.09 12.29
C GLY A 149 -1.01 7.05 11.19
N ALA A 150 -1.19 8.14 10.43
CA ALA A 150 -2.11 8.15 9.28
C ALA A 150 -1.67 7.19 8.17
N VAL A 151 -0.35 7.07 7.94
CA VAL A 151 0.19 6.09 6.98
C VAL A 151 -0.14 4.66 7.43
N VAL A 152 0.13 4.32 8.69
CA VAL A 152 -0.19 3.00 9.25
C VAL A 152 -1.69 2.72 9.18
N LEU A 153 -2.54 3.69 9.52
CA LEU A 153 -3.99 3.55 9.40
C LEU A 153 -4.42 3.22 7.98
N GLY A 154 -3.90 3.96 6.98
CA GLY A 154 -4.17 3.70 5.58
C GLY A 154 -3.68 2.32 5.12
N MET A 155 -2.49 1.89 5.58
CA MET A 155 -1.96 0.55 5.30
C MET A 155 -2.84 -0.53 5.93
N VAL A 156 -3.21 -0.40 7.20
CA VAL A 156 -4.09 -1.35 7.90
C VAL A 156 -5.43 -1.46 7.17
N TYR A 157 -6.06 -0.34 6.83
CA TYR A 157 -7.32 -0.34 6.10
C TYR A 157 -7.24 -1.06 4.74
N ASN A 158 -6.12 -0.89 4.02
CA ASN A 158 -5.94 -1.52 2.72
C ASN A 158 -5.59 -3.01 2.81
N TYR A 159 -4.85 -3.43 3.83
CA TYR A 159 -4.30 -4.79 3.92
C TYR A 159 -5.00 -5.69 4.93
N LEU A 160 -5.86 -5.15 5.80
CA LEU A 160 -6.61 -5.94 6.78
C LEU A 160 -7.44 -7.09 6.16
N PRO A 161 -8.04 -6.94 4.94
CA PRO A 161 -8.81 -8.02 4.32
C PRO A 161 -7.99 -9.25 3.91
N PHE A 162 -6.66 -9.11 3.75
CA PHE A 162 -5.74 -10.20 3.37
C PHE A 162 -5.22 -10.96 4.57
#